data_4d7b9b07b4cb4bbfe9a5fd18ec6af0c6
#
_entry.id   4d7b9b07b4cb4bbfe9a5fd18ec6af0c6
#
_cell.length_a   1.000
_cell.length_b   1.000
_cell.length_c   1.000
_cell.angle_alpha   90.00
_cell.angle_beta   90.00
_cell.angle_gamma   90.00
#
_symmetry.space_group_name_H-M   'P 1'
#
loop_
_entity.id
_entity.type
_entity.pdbx_description
1 polymer ?
#
loop_
_entity_poly.entity_id
_entity_poly.type
_entity_poly.pdbx_seq_one_letter_code
_entity_poly.pdbx_strand_id
1 'polypeptide(L)'
;MLVTNLTHANGNDYLSQRFSKAYAFLAQDCLDALPLGRNEIDGDDVFANVQEYDTVAASEKQLEAHRGYYDVQFVVSGQELLQYAQLDGLPECQPFDEGNDFGLYETPEQCTDVVLRAGDLAVLAPEDAHKPGCTLGSEPCHVRKIVVKVHA
;
A
#
# COMPACT_ATOMS: atom_id res chain seq x y z
N MET A 1 2.71 -9.08 6.48
CA MET A 1 3.38 -8.05 5.65
C MET A 1 4.61 -8.63 4.94
N LEU A 2 4.76 -8.33 3.66
CA LEU A 2 5.97 -8.61 2.87
C LEU A 2 6.50 -7.30 2.31
N VAL A 3 7.78 -6.98 2.59
CA VAL A 3 8.46 -5.81 2.02
C VAL A 3 9.65 -6.29 1.17
N THR A 4 9.68 -5.89 -0.11
CA THR A 4 10.71 -6.29 -1.06
C THR A 4 10.79 -5.28 -2.21
N ASN A 5 11.54 -5.58 -3.26
CA ASN A 5 11.53 -4.81 -4.50
C ASN A 5 11.01 -5.67 -5.67
N LEU A 6 10.66 -5.03 -6.77
CA LEU A 6 10.02 -5.69 -7.89
C LEU A 6 10.89 -6.79 -8.53
N THR A 7 12.21 -6.65 -8.50
CA THR A 7 13.15 -7.65 -9.02
C THR A 7 13.00 -9.00 -8.33
N HIS A 8 12.70 -8.99 -7.02
CA HIS A 8 12.60 -10.19 -6.21
C HIS A 8 11.16 -10.68 -6.00
N ALA A 9 10.15 -9.81 -6.24
CA ALA A 9 8.75 -10.09 -5.95
C ALA A 9 8.24 -11.34 -6.67
N ASN A 10 8.50 -11.48 -7.98
CA ASN A 10 8.05 -12.63 -8.76
C ASN A 10 8.66 -13.96 -8.32
N GLY A 11 9.86 -13.94 -7.76
CA GLY A 11 10.51 -15.13 -7.24
C GLY A 11 9.93 -15.59 -5.88
N ASN A 12 9.13 -14.75 -5.24
CA ASN A 12 8.56 -14.97 -3.92
C ASN A 12 7.02 -14.94 -3.91
N ASP A 13 6.38 -15.13 -5.06
CA ASP A 13 4.92 -15.22 -5.14
C ASP A 13 4.45 -16.60 -4.72
N TYR A 14 4.06 -16.71 -3.46
CA TYR A 14 3.49 -17.93 -2.90
C TYR A 14 1.97 -17.90 -2.80
N LEU A 15 1.34 -16.79 -3.14
CA LEU A 15 0.00 -16.53 -2.68
C LEU A 15 -1.07 -16.90 -3.73
N SER A 16 -0.92 -16.43 -4.96
CA SER A 16 -1.88 -16.79 -6.03
C SER A 16 -1.48 -16.25 -7.40
N GLN A 17 -2.23 -16.69 -8.44
CA GLN A 17 -2.12 -16.12 -9.79
C GLN A 17 -2.52 -14.63 -9.85
N ARG A 18 -3.38 -14.15 -8.92
CA ARG A 18 -3.76 -12.74 -8.85
C ARG A 18 -2.55 -11.86 -8.53
N PHE A 19 -1.69 -12.30 -7.59
CA PHE A 19 -0.43 -11.59 -7.30
C PHE A 19 0.52 -11.58 -8.50
N SER A 20 0.59 -12.66 -9.27
CA SER A 20 1.37 -12.68 -10.51
C SER A 20 0.91 -11.61 -11.51
N LYS A 21 -0.42 -11.37 -11.63
CA LYS A 21 -0.96 -10.29 -12.46
C LYS A 21 -0.59 -8.91 -11.92
N ALA A 22 -0.66 -8.71 -10.59
CA ALA A 22 -0.23 -7.47 -9.96
C ALA A 22 1.24 -7.17 -10.23
N TYR A 23 2.13 -8.16 -10.04
CA TYR A 23 3.56 -7.99 -10.30
C TYR A 23 3.88 -7.77 -11.78
N ALA A 24 3.17 -8.48 -12.69
CA ALA A 24 3.33 -8.26 -14.13
C ALA A 24 2.91 -6.84 -14.54
N PHE A 25 1.84 -6.31 -13.94
CA PHE A 25 1.42 -4.92 -14.16
C PHE A 25 2.49 -3.93 -13.68
N LEU A 26 3.07 -4.15 -12.50
CA LEU A 26 4.11 -3.29 -11.94
C LEU A 26 5.46 -3.43 -12.65
N ALA A 27 5.68 -4.50 -13.42
CA ALA A 27 6.91 -4.73 -14.17
C ALA A 27 6.88 -4.11 -15.58
N GLN A 28 5.76 -3.50 -16.01
CA GLN A 28 5.68 -2.87 -17.32
C GLN A 28 6.47 -1.55 -17.37
N ASP A 29 6.82 -1.12 -18.58
CA ASP A 29 7.45 0.17 -18.81
C ASP A 29 6.44 1.32 -18.61
N CYS A 30 6.96 2.53 -18.36
CA CYS A 30 6.19 3.77 -18.33
C CYS A 30 5.11 3.85 -17.22
N LEU A 31 5.38 3.31 -16.04
CA LEU A 31 4.49 3.45 -14.87
C LEU A 31 4.25 4.91 -14.48
N ASP A 32 5.20 5.78 -14.77
CA ASP A 32 5.13 7.23 -14.58
C ASP A 32 4.10 7.91 -15.49
N ALA A 33 3.74 7.29 -16.61
CA ALA A 33 2.76 7.82 -17.58
C ALA A 33 1.33 7.29 -17.35
N LEU A 34 1.11 6.38 -16.39
CA LEU A 34 -0.23 5.86 -16.11
C LEU A 34 -1.15 6.98 -15.60
N PRO A 35 -2.44 6.99 -16.00
CA PRO A 35 -3.40 7.97 -15.49
C PRO A 35 -3.63 7.77 -13.99
N LEU A 36 -3.82 8.87 -13.26
CA LEU A 36 -4.21 8.83 -11.85
C LEU A 36 -5.57 8.16 -11.68
N GLY A 37 -5.76 7.53 -10.51
CA GLY A 37 -6.97 6.79 -10.17
C GLY A 37 -6.91 5.34 -10.60
N ARG A 38 -8.08 4.74 -10.81
CA ARG A 38 -8.22 3.31 -11.09
C ARG A 38 -7.75 2.95 -12.49
N ASN A 39 -6.90 1.94 -12.56
CA ASN A 39 -6.42 1.30 -13.79
C ASN A 39 -6.79 -0.19 -13.75
N GLU A 40 -7.44 -0.68 -14.79
CA GLU A 40 -7.94 -2.06 -14.84
C GLU A 40 -6.81 -3.06 -15.12
N ILE A 41 -6.83 -4.19 -14.39
CA ILE A 41 -5.92 -5.35 -14.61
C ILE A 41 -6.75 -6.60 -14.87
N ASP A 42 -7.66 -6.96 -13.94
CA ASP A 42 -8.54 -8.14 -14.02
C ASP A 42 -9.86 -7.87 -13.28
N GLY A 43 -10.63 -6.90 -13.78
CA GLY A 43 -11.89 -6.50 -13.17
C GLY A 43 -11.74 -6.06 -11.70
N ASP A 44 -12.60 -6.62 -10.85
CA ASP A 44 -12.54 -6.37 -9.40
C ASP A 44 -11.62 -7.35 -8.66
N ASP A 45 -11.15 -8.40 -9.31
CA ASP A 45 -10.19 -9.33 -8.69
C ASP A 45 -8.81 -8.71 -8.54
N VAL A 46 -8.37 -7.91 -9.53
CA VAL A 46 -7.09 -7.19 -9.49
C VAL A 46 -7.21 -5.85 -10.22
N PHE A 47 -6.97 -4.75 -9.55
CA PHE A 47 -6.91 -3.42 -10.16
C PHE A 47 -5.88 -2.53 -9.48
N ALA A 48 -5.39 -1.50 -10.16
CA ALA A 48 -4.41 -0.58 -9.62
C ALA A 48 -5.04 0.81 -9.38
N ASN A 49 -4.67 1.44 -8.26
CA ASN A 49 -4.92 2.84 -7.98
C ASN A 49 -3.60 3.61 -8.07
N VAL A 50 -3.48 4.48 -9.08
CA VAL A 50 -2.31 5.36 -9.24
C VAL A 50 -2.56 6.66 -8.49
N GLN A 51 -1.61 7.04 -7.65
CA GLN A 51 -1.72 8.18 -6.75
C GLN A 51 -0.49 9.09 -6.85
N GLU A 52 -0.69 10.38 -6.66
CA GLU A 52 0.36 11.36 -6.43
C GLU A 52 0.00 12.23 -5.23
N TYR A 53 0.95 12.46 -4.34
CA TYR A 53 0.75 13.25 -3.13
C TYR A 53 2.09 13.70 -2.55
N ASP A 54 2.03 14.69 -1.67
CA ASP A 54 3.13 15.02 -0.78
C ASP A 54 2.94 14.27 0.55
N THR A 55 4.03 13.70 1.08
CA THR A 55 3.99 13.01 2.38
C THR A 55 3.69 14.01 3.49
N VAL A 56 3.01 13.53 4.55
CA VAL A 56 2.65 14.33 5.73
C VAL A 56 3.21 13.69 7.00
N ALA A 57 3.24 14.45 8.09
CA ALA A 57 3.71 13.89 9.36
C ALA A 57 2.86 12.69 9.80
N ALA A 58 3.51 11.64 10.33
CA ALA A 58 2.80 10.43 10.78
C ALA A 58 1.74 10.71 11.86
N SER A 59 1.90 11.80 12.63
CA SER A 59 0.93 12.25 13.63
C SER A 59 -0.37 12.80 13.03
N GLU A 60 -0.39 13.13 11.73
CA GLU A 60 -1.56 13.66 11.03
C GLU A 60 -2.42 12.56 10.42
N LYS A 61 -2.00 11.29 10.54
CA LYS A 61 -2.67 10.14 9.94
C LYS A 61 -2.96 9.05 10.97
N GLN A 62 -3.91 8.21 10.64
CA GLN A 62 -4.25 6.99 11.37
C GLN A 62 -3.82 5.76 10.57
N LEU A 63 -3.75 4.60 11.22
CA LEU A 63 -3.61 3.34 10.51
C LEU A 63 -4.90 3.02 9.76
N GLU A 64 -4.77 2.51 8.55
CA GLU A 64 -5.88 2.00 7.75
C GLU A 64 -5.78 0.48 7.58
N ALA A 65 -6.89 -0.19 7.36
CA ALA A 65 -6.94 -1.60 6.98
C ALA A 65 -8.13 -1.87 6.07
N HIS A 66 -8.04 -2.98 5.34
CA HIS A 66 -9.01 -3.46 4.38
C HIS A 66 -9.48 -4.86 4.77
N ARG A 67 -10.63 -5.33 4.30
CA ARG A 67 -11.13 -6.68 4.57
C ARG A 67 -11.18 -7.54 3.32
N GLY A 68 -11.48 -6.94 2.18
CA GLY A 68 -11.69 -7.62 0.91
C GLY A 68 -10.44 -7.70 0.03
N TYR A 69 -9.41 -6.90 0.31
CA TYR A 69 -8.24 -6.80 -0.56
C TYR A 69 -6.93 -6.81 0.20
N TYR A 70 -5.93 -7.45 -0.42
CA TYR A 70 -4.52 -7.16 -0.17
C TYR A 70 -4.12 -5.89 -0.90
N ASP A 71 -3.21 -5.12 -0.32
CA ASP A 71 -2.55 -3.99 -0.97
C ASP A 71 -1.14 -4.39 -1.41
N VAL A 72 -0.83 -4.25 -2.70
CA VAL A 72 0.54 -4.25 -3.19
C VAL A 72 0.92 -2.79 -3.46
N GLN A 73 1.60 -2.17 -2.51
CA GLN A 73 1.97 -0.76 -2.56
C GLN A 73 3.36 -0.61 -3.16
N PHE A 74 3.47 0.04 -4.33
CA PHE A 74 4.70 0.21 -5.09
C PHE A 74 5.03 1.68 -5.28
N VAL A 75 6.22 2.11 -4.89
CA VAL A 75 6.67 3.49 -5.07
C VAL A 75 7.32 3.62 -6.45
N VAL A 76 6.72 4.43 -7.32
CA VAL A 76 7.26 4.74 -8.66
C VAL A 76 8.35 5.81 -8.57
N SER A 77 8.10 6.87 -7.79
CA SER A 77 9.06 7.94 -7.55
C SER A 77 8.88 8.57 -6.17
N GLY A 78 9.94 9.15 -5.63
CA GLY A 78 9.97 9.70 -4.28
C GLY A 78 10.32 8.65 -3.23
N GLN A 79 9.97 8.96 -1.99
CA GLN A 79 10.12 8.07 -0.84
C GLN A 79 9.11 8.39 0.24
N GLU A 80 8.73 7.39 1.02
CA GLU A 80 7.84 7.57 2.15
C GLU A 80 8.19 6.65 3.31
N LEU A 81 7.67 6.97 4.47
CA LEU A 81 7.58 6.08 5.61
C LEU A 81 6.18 5.44 5.61
N LEU A 82 6.15 4.11 5.68
CA LEU A 82 4.95 3.32 5.93
C LEU A 82 5.03 2.76 7.34
N GLN A 83 4.06 3.10 8.20
CA GLN A 83 3.95 2.49 9.52
C GLN A 83 3.04 1.27 9.47
N TYR A 84 3.37 0.24 10.24
CA TYR A 84 2.66 -1.03 10.28
C TYR A 84 2.43 -1.50 11.71
N ALA A 85 1.25 -2.07 11.94
CA ALA A 85 0.93 -2.83 13.14
C ALA A 85 -0.02 -3.99 12.78
N GLN A 86 -0.04 -5.05 13.59
CA GLN A 86 -1.12 -6.04 13.47
C GLN A 86 -2.45 -5.41 13.85
N LEU A 87 -3.49 -5.71 13.05
CA LEU A 87 -4.83 -5.15 13.24
C LEU A 87 -5.50 -5.66 14.52
N ASP A 88 -5.20 -6.89 14.91
CA ASP A 88 -5.86 -7.55 16.04
C ASP A 88 -5.65 -6.79 17.35
N GLY A 89 -6.77 -6.39 17.96
CA GLY A 89 -6.78 -5.62 19.21
C GLY A 89 -6.59 -4.11 19.07
N LEU A 90 -6.44 -3.57 17.86
CA LEU A 90 -6.38 -2.11 17.68
C LEU A 90 -7.79 -1.49 17.81
N PRO A 91 -7.93 -0.37 18.57
CA PRO A 91 -9.18 0.36 18.62
C PRO A 91 -9.54 0.97 17.26
N GLU A 92 -10.79 0.81 16.83
CA GLU A 92 -11.34 1.52 15.68
C GLU A 92 -11.53 3.01 16.00
N CYS A 93 -11.10 3.89 15.09
CA CYS A 93 -11.34 5.34 15.19
C CYS A 93 -12.74 5.73 14.70
N GLN A 94 -13.30 4.91 13.80
CA GLN A 94 -14.65 5.07 13.24
C GLN A 94 -15.16 3.71 12.76
N PRO A 95 -16.50 3.52 12.59
CA PRO A 95 -17.06 2.31 12.02
C PRO A 95 -16.45 2.01 10.64
N PHE A 96 -16.20 0.72 10.36
CA PHE A 96 -15.67 0.28 9.08
C PHE A 96 -16.62 0.65 7.93
N ASP A 97 -16.09 1.24 6.87
CA ASP A 97 -16.83 1.56 5.65
C ASP A 97 -16.82 0.35 4.70
N GLU A 98 -17.89 -0.43 4.77
CA GLU A 98 -18.04 -1.64 3.92
C GLU A 98 -18.15 -1.30 2.42
N GLY A 99 -18.61 -0.08 2.08
CA GLY A 99 -18.77 0.34 0.69
C GLY A 99 -17.45 0.66 0.00
N ASN A 100 -16.47 1.13 0.78
CA ASN A 100 -15.13 1.48 0.29
C ASN A 100 -14.05 0.49 0.75
N ASP A 101 -14.43 -0.58 1.48
CA ASP A 101 -13.50 -1.52 2.10
C ASP A 101 -12.40 -0.83 2.90
N PHE A 102 -12.80 0.02 3.86
CA PHE A 102 -11.88 0.92 4.52
C PHE A 102 -12.21 1.08 6.01
N GLY A 103 -11.22 0.87 6.86
CA GLY A 103 -11.28 1.13 8.28
C GLY A 103 -10.10 1.98 8.76
N LEU A 104 -10.33 2.81 9.80
CA LEU A 104 -9.30 3.60 10.46
C LEU A 104 -9.13 3.16 11.90
N TYR A 105 -7.87 3.05 12.33
CA TYR A 105 -7.48 2.51 13.61
C TYR A 105 -6.48 3.41 14.33
N GLU A 106 -6.51 3.37 15.67
CA GLU A 106 -5.53 4.10 16.47
C GLU A 106 -4.13 3.54 16.25
N THR A 107 -3.16 4.46 16.25
CA THR A 107 -1.74 4.07 16.14
C THR A 107 -1.24 3.65 17.52
N PRO A 108 -0.76 2.41 17.71
CA PRO A 108 -0.20 1.99 18.98
C PRO A 108 1.14 2.70 19.24
N GLU A 109 1.57 2.73 20.52
CA GLU A 109 2.88 3.31 20.88
C GLU A 109 4.05 2.66 20.15
N GLN A 110 3.92 1.37 19.84
CA GLN A 110 4.93 0.61 19.09
C GLN A 110 4.34 0.11 17.78
N CYS A 111 4.83 0.65 16.68
CA CYS A 111 4.57 0.18 15.33
C CYS A 111 5.90 -0.01 14.57
N THR A 112 5.86 -0.76 13.50
CA THR A 112 7.03 -0.99 12.66
C THR A 112 7.10 0.10 11.59
N ASP A 113 8.24 0.77 11.52
CA ASP A 113 8.54 1.74 10.47
C ASP A 113 9.21 1.04 9.28
N VAL A 114 8.64 1.22 8.12
CA VAL A 114 9.14 0.68 6.84
C VAL A 114 9.41 1.84 5.89
N VAL A 115 10.65 1.99 5.47
CA VAL A 115 11.03 2.99 4.47
C VAL A 115 10.86 2.39 3.09
N LEU A 116 10.02 3.03 2.26
CA LEU A 116 9.83 2.67 0.87
C LEU A 116 10.39 3.77 -0.04
N ARG A 117 11.21 3.36 -1.01
CA ARG A 117 11.82 4.23 -2.03
C ARG A 117 11.36 3.80 -3.42
N ALA A 118 11.66 4.58 -4.42
CA ALA A 118 11.39 4.22 -5.81
C ALA A 118 11.92 2.82 -6.14
N GLY A 119 11.04 1.95 -6.63
CA GLY A 119 11.28 0.54 -6.92
C GLY A 119 10.97 -0.43 -5.78
N ASP A 120 10.75 0.06 -4.55
CA ASP A 120 10.35 -0.79 -3.43
C ASP A 120 8.83 -1.05 -3.45
N LEU A 121 8.44 -2.22 -2.96
CA LEU A 121 7.04 -2.56 -2.71
C LEU A 121 6.83 -3.19 -1.34
N ALA A 122 5.63 -3.00 -0.80
CA ALA A 122 5.12 -3.69 0.37
C ALA A 122 3.83 -4.41 0.00
N VAL A 123 3.67 -5.65 0.48
CA VAL A 123 2.41 -6.39 0.40
C VAL A 123 1.78 -6.41 1.78
N LEU A 124 0.54 -5.93 1.88
CA LEU A 124 -0.21 -5.80 3.12
C LEU A 124 -1.48 -6.64 3.00
N ALA A 125 -1.67 -7.53 3.95
CA ALA A 125 -2.84 -8.39 4.05
C ALA A 125 -3.98 -7.68 4.81
N PRO A 126 -5.21 -8.21 4.77
CA PRO A 126 -6.33 -7.64 5.54
C PRO A 126 -6.05 -7.46 7.04
N GLU A 127 -5.24 -8.32 7.63
CA GLU A 127 -4.82 -8.23 9.04
C GLU A 127 -3.67 -7.26 9.31
N ASP A 128 -3.13 -6.62 8.28
CA ASP A 128 -2.01 -5.69 8.37
C ASP A 128 -2.51 -4.22 8.40
N ALA A 129 -2.73 -3.68 9.59
CA ALA A 129 -3.02 -2.26 9.73
C ALA A 129 -1.78 -1.44 9.33
N HIS A 130 -1.97 -0.44 8.47
CA HIS A 130 -0.86 0.30 7.88
C HIS A 130 -1.18 1.77 7.67
N LYS A 131 -0.15 2.60 7.69
CA LYS A 131 -0.25 4.06 7.53
C LYS A 131 0.76 4.50 6.47
N PRO A 132 0.35 4.55 5.20
CA PRO A 132 1.23 4.99 4.11
C PRO A 132 1.31 6.50 4.02
N GLY A 133 2.25 7.01 3.23
CA GLY A 133 2.39 8.42 2.90
C GLY A 133 2.89 9.28 4.05
N CYS A 134 3.59 8.69 5.02
CA CYS A 134 4.22 9.45 6.08
C CYS A 134 5.57 10.01 5.62
N THR A 135 5.91 11.21 6.11
CA THR A 135 7.19 11.85 5.84
C THR A 135 8.34 11.09 6.48
N LEU A 136 9.37 10.78 5.69
CA LEU A 136 10.64 10.26 6.19
C LEU A 136 11.55 11.44 6.56
N GLY A 137 11.81 11.60 7.85
CA GLY A 137 12.57 12.74 8.35
C GLY A 137 11.70 13.97 8.60
N SER A 138 12.19 15.17 8.27
CA SER A 138 11.54 16.44 8.58
C SER A 138 10.84 17.12 7.40
N GLU A 139 11.21 16.77 6.18
CA GLU A 139 10.72 17.43 4.97
C GLU A 139 9.78 16.54 4.18
N PRO A 140 8.60 17.04 3.75
CA PRO A 140 7.72 16.34 2.85
C PRO A 140 8.42 15.94 1.55
N CYS A 141 8.01 14.79 0.99
CA CYS A 141 8.50 14.31 -0.30
C CYS A 141 7.31 14.11 -1.23
N HIS A 142 7.44 14.57 -2.47
CA HIS A 142 6.46 14.27 -3.50
C HIS A 142 6.62 12.80 -3.93
N VAL A 143 5.52 12.04 -3.85
CA VAL A 143 5.49 10.60 -4.13
C VAL A 143 4.51 10.32 -5.25
N ARG A 144 4.95 9.51 -6.23
CA ARG A 144 4.07 8.80 -7.14
C ARG A 144 4.06 7.34 -6.75
N LYS A 145 2.87 6.81 -6.51
CA LYS A 145 2.65 5.47 -5.96
C LYS A 145 1.57 4.72 -6.73
N ILE A 146 1.72 3.43 -6.83
CA ILE A 146 0.70 2.53 -7.34
C ILE A 146 0.33 1.56 -6.22
N VAL A 147 -0.96 1.50 -5.89
CA VAL A 147 -1.52 0.50 -4.98
C VAL A 147 -2.33 -0.48 -5.81
N VAL A 148 -1.81 -1.69 -5.99
CA VAL A 148 -2.57 -2.75 -6.64
C VAL A 148 -3.41 -3.47 -5.59
N LYS A 149 -4.73 -3.41 -5.75
CA LYS A 149 -5.71 -4.14 -4.95
C LYS A 149 -5.84 -5.54 -5.51
N VAL A 150 -5.59 -6.53 -4.67
CA VAL A 150 -5.70 -7.96 -5.00
C VAL A 150 -6.75 -8.56 -4.09
N HIS A 151 -7.86 -9.05 -4.67
CA HIS A 151 -8.98 -9.60 -3.90
C HIS A 151 -8.51 -10.79 -3.04
N ALA A 152 -8.87 -10.77 -1.74
CA ALA A 152 -8.46 -11.73 -0.72
C ALA A 152 -9.14 -13.11 -0.89
#